data_adc9c5303549b9f7f36ec8fab45a3941
#
_entry.id   adc9c5303549b9f7f36ec8fab45a3941
#
_cell.length_a   1.000
_cell.length_b   1.000
_cell.length_c   1.000
_cell.angle_alpha   90.00
_cell.angle_beta   90.00
_cell.angle_gamma   90.00
#
_symmetry.space_group_name_H-M   'P 1'
#
loop_
_entity.id
_entity.type
_entity.pdbx_description
1 polymer ?
#
loop_
_entity_poly.entity_id
_entity_poly.type
_entity_poly.pdbx_seq_one_letter_code
_entity_poly.pdbx_strand_id
1 'polypeptide(L)'
;LSADEFDLVLFNRENHMVFHPLLAEVASAAVQPKDVAAPLRQLIRRVKCRTEDVLSIDLIGKLIEYEGYDGKRRQMSYDHVIISCGNTSNLSLIPGMDDHAFGLKTVGDALALQAHIMEMLEKAEVCEDDETKRHYLHFIVVGGGFSGVEVAGEINDLVRKSRQFFQTITEKDITVT
;
A
#
# COMPACT_ATOMS: atom_id res chain seq x y z
N LEU A 1 -7.90 -20.45 -18.50
CA LEU A 1 -7.31 -21.79 -18.30
C LEU A 1 -8.35 -22.69 -17.61
N SER A 2 -8.61 -23.87 -18.17
CA SER A 2 -9.49 -24.85 -17.55
C SER A 2 -8.73 -25.56 -16.41
N ALA A 3 -9.32 -25.62 -15.22
CA ALA A 3 -8.74 -26.36 -14.10
C ALA A 3 -8.78 -27.89 -14.31
N ASP A 4 -9.45 -28.35 -15.34
CA ASP A 4 -9.49 -29.77 -15.73
C ASP A 4 -8.30 -30.15 -16.63
N GLU A 5 -7.61 -29.13 -17.22
CA GLU A 5 -6.46 -29.31 -18.10
C GLU A 5 -5.13 -28.92 -17.41
N PHE A 6 -5.18 -28.13 -16.35
CA PHE A 6 -4.00 -27.59 -15.68
C PHE A 6 -4.09 -27.71 -14.15
N ASP A 7 -2.99 -28.12 -13.52
CA ASP A 7 -2.79 -27.98 -12.08
C ASP A 7 -2.23 -26.56 -11.79
N LEU A 8 -3.12 -25.67 -11.36
CA LEU A 8 -2.79 -24.25 -11.17
C LEU A 8 -2.33 -24.00 -9.75
N VAL A 9 -1.15 -23.42 -9.60
CA VAL A 9 -0.57 -22.99 -8.33
C VAL A 9 -0.28 -21.50 -8.38
N LEU A 10 -0.77 -20.75 -7.40
CA LEU A 10 -0.46 -19.34 -7.21
C LEU A 10 0.40 -19.16 -5.96
N PHE A 11 1.59 -18.60 -6.13
CA PHE A 11 2.39 -18.08 -5.03
C PHE A 11 2.11 -16.59 -4.87
N ASN A 12 1.75 -16.18 -3.65
CA ASN A 12 1.54 -14.79 -3.29
C ASN A 12 1.83 -14.61 -1.80
N ARG A 13 2.65 -13.65 -1.40
CA ARG A 13 3.00 -13.42 0.02
C ARG A 13 1.78 -13.19 0.88
N GLU A 14 0.81 -12.44 0.34
CA GLU A 14 -0.43 -12.13 1.02
C GLU A 14 -1.51 -13.15 0.69
N ASN A 15 -2.40 -13.43 1.63
CA ASN A 15 -3.54 -14.32 1.40
C ASN A 15 -4.72 -13.62 0.69
N HIS A 16 -4.54 -12.38 0.28
CA HIS A 16 -5.55 -11.53 -0.33
C HIS A 16 -5.00 -10.78 -1.54
N MET A 17 -5.90 -10.33 -2.39
CA MET A 17 -5.63 -9.39 -3.45
C MET A 17 -6.06 -8.00 -2.99
N VAL A 18 -5.25 -6.99 -3.29
CA VAL A 18 -5.57 -5.58 -3.06
C VAL A 18 -5.88 -4.90 -4.39
N PHE A 19 -6.98 -4.17 -4.45
CA PHE A 19 -7.30 -3.32 -5.57
C PHE A 19 -6.59 -1.96 -5.40
N HIS A 20 -5.33 -1.92 -5.82
CA HIS A 20 -4.42 -0.79 -5.63
C HIS A 20 -4.95 0.58 -6.07
N PRO A 21 -5.78 0.70 -7.15
CA PRO A 21 -6.30 2.00 -7.55
C PRO A 21 -7.12 2.74 -6.48
N LEU A 22 -7.64 2.04 -5.49
CA LEU A 22 -8.42 2.64 -4.39
C LEU A 22 -7.63 2.80 -3.08
N LEU A 23 -6.30 2.68 -3.10
CA LEU A 23 -5.49 2.86 -1.88
C LEU A 23 -5.44 4.32 -1.42
N ALA A 24 -5.51 5.28 -2.32
CA ALA A 24 -5.58 6.70 -1.97
C ALA A 24 -6.85 7.01 -1.19
N GLU A 25 -7.99 6.47 -1.62
CA GLU A 25 -9.29 6.61 -0.95
C GLU A 25 -9.33 5.87 0.40
N VAL A 26 -8.56 4.78 0.55
CA VAL A 26 -8.39 4.14 1.87
C VAL A 26 -7.60 5.05 2.80
N ALA A 27 -6.54 5.69 2.31
CA ALA A 27 -5.74 6.62 3.09
C ALA A 27 -6.53 7.87 3.52
N SER A 28 -7.50 8.32 2.71
CA SER A 28 -8.41 9.42 3.04
C SER A 28 -9.64 9.01 3.85
N ALA A 29 -9.79 7.73 4.20
CA ALA A 29 -10.99 7.17 4.83
C ALA A 29 -12.27 7.26 3.97
N ALA A 30 -12.17 7.55 2.69
CA ALA A 30 -13.31 7.57 1.77
C ALA A 30 -13.82 6.16 1.46
N VAL A 31 -12.92 5.16 1.45
CA VAL A 31 -13.22 3.74 1.22
C VAL A 31 -12.68 2.90 2.38
N GLN A 32 -13.42 1.88 2.78
CA GLN A 32 -12.97 1.01 3.86
C GLN A 32 -11.97 -0.03 3.37
N PRO A 33 -10.96 -0.41 4.18
CA PRO A 33 -9.96 -1.43 3.81
C PRO A 33 -10.55 -2.76 3.31
N LYS A 34 -11.66 -3.19 3.89
CA LYS A 34 -12.35 -4.43 3.51
C LYS A 34 -12.94 -4.40 2.10
N ASP A 35 -13.19 -3.20 1.55
CA ASP A 35 -13.81 -3.02 0.23
C ASP A 35 -12.77 -3.05 -0.90
N VAL A 36 -11.49 -2.95 -0.56
CA VAL A 36 -10.36 -3.00 -1.50
C VAL A 36 -9.53 -4.28 -1.39
N ALA A 37 -9.72 -5.08 -0.34
CA ALA A 37 -9.00 -6.32 -0.12
C ALA A 37 -9.93 -7.53 -0.21
N ALA A 38 -9.61 -8.47 -1.09
CA ALA A 38 -10.42 -9.68 -1.28
C ALA A 38 -9.57 -10.94 -1.05
N PRO A 39 -10.02 -11.89 -0.19
CA PRO A 39 -9.29 -13.13 0.07
C PRO A 39 -9.10 -13.96 -1.21
N LEU A 40 -7.85 -14.31 -1.54
CA LEU A 40 -7.52 -15.06 -2.76
C LEU A 40 -8.29 -16.38 -2.87
N ARG A 41 -8.40 -17.12 -1.78
CA ARG A 41 -9.10 -18.42 -1.77
C ARG A 41 -10.61 -18.33 -2.04
N GLN A 42 -11.20 -17.13 -1.87
CA GLN A 42 -12.59 -16.87 -2.25
C GLN A 42 -12.72 -16.51 -3.73
N LEU A 43 -11.74 -15.77 -4.26
CA LEU A 43 -11.72 -15.33 -5.65
C LEU A 43 -11.41 -16.47 -6.62
N ILE A 44 -10.46 -17.35 -6.27
CA ILE A 44 -9.89 -18.36 -7.17
C ILE A 44 -9.96 -19.75 -6.55
N ARG A 45 -11.17 -20.27 -6.41
CA ARG A 45 -11.46 -21.53 -5.69
C ARG A 45 -10.77 -22.79 -6.24
N ARG A 46 -10.37 -22.80 -7.51
CA ARG A 46 -9.77 -23.95 -8.21
C ARG A 46 -8.24 -23.87 -8.31
N VAL A 47 -7.62 -22.87 -7.70
CA VAL A 47 -6.18 -22.66 -7.72
C VAL A 47 -5.60 -23.01 -6.35
N LYS A 48 -4.49 -23.73 -6.32
CA LYS A 48 -3.74 -24.00 -5.09
C LYS A 48 -3.00 -22.72 -4.68
N CYS A 49 -3.55 -21.96 -3.73
CA CYS A 49 -2.91 -20.74 -3.21
C CYS A 49 -1.86 -21.09 -2.16
N ARG A 50 -0.65 -20.61 -2.36
CA ARG A 50 0.50 -20.73 -1.47
C ARG A 50 0.96 -19.32 -1.07
N THR A 51 1.10 -19.10 0.24
CA THR A 51 1.55 -17.81 0.81
C THR A 51 3.00 -17.88 1.28
N GLU A 52 3.76 -18.80 0.68
CA GLU A 52 5.18 -19.00 0.93
C GLU A 52 6.02 -18.10 0.00
N ASP A 53 7.21 -17.72 0.48
CA ASP A 53 8.11 -16.85 -0.27
C ASP A 53 8.85 -17.59 -1.39
N VAL A 54 8.67 -17.13 -2.62
CA VAL A 54 9.46 -17.58 -3.76
C VAL A 54 10.85 -16.94 -3.69
N LEU A 55 11.88 -17.76 -3.60
CA LEU A 55 13.27 -17.31 -3.49
C LEU A 55 13.93 -17.19 -4.86
N SER A 56 13.67 -18.15 -5.75
CA SER A 56 14.24 -18.15 -7.11
C SER A 56 13.36 -18.91 -8.10
N ILE A 57 13.54 -18.60 -9.38
CA ILE A 57 12.90 -19.30 -10.50
C ILE A 57 14.00 -19.68 -11.50
N ASP A 58 14.23 -20.99 -11.67
CA ASP A 58 15.10 -21.52 -12.71
C ASP A 58 14.27 -21.73 -13.98
N LEU A 59 14.48 -20.87 -14.97
CA LEU A 59 13.77 -20.91 -16.25
C LEU A 59 14.23 -22.05 -17.15
N ILE A 60 15.46 -22.55 -16.98
CA ILE A 60 16.03 -23.63 -17.77
C ILE A 60 15.60 -24.97 -17.18
N GLY A 61 15.84 -25.17 -15.88
CA GLY A 61 15.45 -26.38 -15.15
C GLY A 61 13.96 -26.46 -14.84
N LYS A 62 13.20 -25.37 -15.09
CA LYS A 62 11.76 -25.26 -14.80
C LYS A 62 11.44 -25.60 -13.35
N LEU A 63 12.17 -24.96 -12.42
CA LEU A 63 12.01 -25.15 -10.99
C LEU A 63 11.74 -23.80 -10.30
N ILE A 64 10.82 -23.83 -9.33
CA ILE A 64 10.60 -22.73 -8.40
C ILE A 64 11.16 -23.16 -7.04
N GLU A 65 12.09 -22.40 -6.49
CA GLU A 65 12.53 -22.56 -5.10
C GLU A 65 11.75 -21.61 -4.20
N TYR A 66 11.24 -22.12 -3.10
CA TYR A 66 10.46 -21.36 -2.14
C TYR A 66 10.77 -21.78 -0.70
N GLU A 67 10.54 -20.89 0.26
CA GLU A 67 10.71 -21.14 1.67
C GLU A 67 9.35 -21.37 2.34
N GLY A 68 9.22 -22.51 3.01
CA GLY A 68 8.04 -22.84 3.79
C GLY A 68 8.05 -22.12 5.16
N TYR A 69 6.90 -22.09 5.82
CA TYR A 69 6.75 -21.51 7.16
C TYR A 69 7.62 -22.15 8.25
N ASP A 70 8.17 -23.32 7.98
CA ASP A 70 9.12 -24.02 8.84
C ASP A 70 10.59 -23.64 8.55
N GLY A 71 10.81 -22.63 7.73
CA GLY A 71 12.13 -22.15 7.30
C GLY A 71 12.88 -23.09 6.37
N LYS A 72 12.22 -24.16 5.87
CA LYS A 72 12.87 -25.11 4.97
C LYS A 72 12.65 -24.70 3.51
N ARG A 73 13.72 -24.77 2.73
CA ARG A 73 13.69 -24.60 1.30
C ARG A 73 13.11 -25.83 0.61
N ARG A 74 12.26 -25.59 -0.36
CA ARG A 74 11.60 -26.60 -1.17
C ARG A 74 11.65 -26.20 -2.63
N GLN A 75 11.46 -27.19 -3.50
CA GLN A 75 11.40 -26.95 -4.94
C GLN A 75 10.09 -27.53 -5.51
N MET A 76 9.58 -26.87 -6.54
CA MET A 76 8.42 -27.30 -7.31
C MET A 76 8.74 -27.14 -8.79
N SER A 77 8.51 -28.20 -9.59
CA SER A 77 8.61 -28.11 -11.03
C SER A 77 7.36 -27.47 -11.65
N TYR A 78 7.53 -26.89 -12.85
CA TYR A 78 6.41 -26.32 -13.61
C TYR A 78 6.60 -26.57 -15.12
N ASP A 79 5.51 -26.62 -15.86
CA ASP A 79 5.51 -26.64 -17.33
C ASP A 79 5.50 -25.21 -17.89
N HIS A 80 4.66 -24.35 -17.28
CA HIS A 80 4.50 -22.95 -17.62
C HIS A 80 4.54 -22.08 -16.36
N VAL A 81 5.19 -20.92 -16.42
CA VAL A 81 5.25 -19.95 -15.34
C VAL A 81 4.78 -18.57 -15.82
N ILE A 82 3.98 -17.89 -15.01
CA ILE A 82 3.61 -16.50 -15.20
C ILE A 82 4.22 -15.72 -14.04
N ILE A 83 5.10 -14.77 -14.35
CA ILE A 83 5.76 -13.92 -13.36
C ILE A 83 4.98 -12.60 -13.31
N SER A 84 4.34 -12.33 -12.18
CA SER A 84 3.48 -11.16 -11.96
C SER A 84 3.73 -10.56 -10.57
N CYS A 85 5.01 -10.35 -10.22
CA CYS A 85 5.45 -9.91 -8.89
C CYS A 85 5.12 -8.44 -8.57
N GLY A 86 4.61 -7.67 -9.56
CA GLY A 86 4.36 -6.25 -9.39
C GLY A 86 5.65 -5.44 -9.27
N ASN A 87 5.60 -4.38 -8.47
CA ASN A 87 6.74 -3.49 -8.19
C ASN A 87 6.70 -3.04 -6.73
N THR A 88 7.79 -2.45 -6.27
CA THR A 88 7.92 -1.79 -4.97
C THR A 88 8.15 -0.29 -5.18
N SER A 89 7.77 0.52 -4.19
CA SER A 89 8.13 1.94 -4.17
C SER A 89 9.64 2.06 -3.95
N ASN A 90 10.31 2.86 -4.78
CA ASN A 90 11.71 3.15 -4.59
C ASN A 90 11.84 4.48 -3.82
N LEU A 91 11.97 4.38 -2.50
CA LEU A 91 12.12 5.54 -1.63
C LEU A 91 13.55 6.08 -1.58
N SER A 92 14.55 5.35 -2.09
CA SER A 92 15.95 5.80 -2.10
C SER A 92 16.29 6.77 -3.24
N LEU A 93 15.31 7.19 -4.07
CA LEU A 93 15.52 8.16 -5.15
C LEU A 93 15.92 9.55 -4.64
N ILE A 94 15.48 9.92 -3.46
CA ILE A 94 15.77 11.22 -2.83
C ILE A 94 16.38 10.95 -1.46
N PRO A 95 17.53 11.55 -1.12
CA PRO A 95 18.13 11.39 0.20
C PRO A 95 17.16 11.71 1.34
N GLY A 96 17.02 10.81 2.30
CA GLY A 96 16.12 10.92 3.45
C GLY A 96 14.68 10.45 3.24
N MET A 97 14.26 10.14 2.01
CA MET A 97 12.90 9.60 1.79
C MET A 97 12.70 8.27 2.51
N ASP A 98 13.71 7.42 2.58
CA ASP A 98 13.61 6.11 3.24
C ASP A 98 13.26 6.23 4.73
N ASP A 99 13.68 7.33 5.37
CA ASP A 99 13.47 7.56 6.81
C ASP A 99 12.20 8.37 7.10
N HIS A 100 11.71 9.17 6.14
CA HIS A 100 10.70 10.20 6.41
C HIS A 100 9.45 10.12 5.53
N ALA A 101 9.47 9.36 4.45
CA ALA A 101 8.33 9.28 3.55
C ALA A 101 7.50 8.01 3.76
N PHE A 102 6.19 8.14 3.53
CA PHE A 102 5.27 7.01 3.46
C PHE A 102 5.19 6.52 2.01
N GLY A 103 5.38 5.22 1.79
CA GLY A 103 4.97 4.58 0.55
C GLY A 103 3.47 4.31 0.57
N LEU A 104 2.86 4.12 -0.60
CA LEU A 104 1.46 3.71 -0.70
C LEU A 104 1.35 2.51 -1.64
N LYS A 105 1.52 1.31 -1.08
CA LYS A 105 1.52 0.06 -1.84
C LYS A 105 0.64 -1.02 -1.23
N THR A 106 0.44 -0.97 0.06
CA THR A 106 -0.38 -1.94 0.80
C THR A 106 -1.53 -1.24 1.53
N VAL A 107 -2.52 -2.00 1.97
CA VAL A 107 -3.57 -1.48 2.86
C VAL A 107 -2.96 -0.97 4.17
N GLY A 108 -1.92 -1.64 4.66
CA GLY A 108 -1.18 -1.20 5.85
C GLY A 108 -0.56 0.19 5.69
N ASP A 109 0.04 0.46 4.52
CA ASP A 109 0.60 1.78 4.20
C ASP A 109 -0.49 2.86 4.20
N ALA A 110 -1.63 2.58 3.59
CA ALA A 110 -2.75 3.52 3.54
C ALA A 110 -3.27 3.86 4.94
N LEU A 111 -3.41 2.86 5.81
CA LEU A 111 -3.83 3.06 7.20
C LEU A 111 -2.77 3.80 8.03
N ALA A 112 -1.49 3.50 7.82
CA ALA A 112 -0.40 4.22 8.49
C ALA A 112 -0.36 5.69 8.08
N LEU A 113 -0.54 5.98 6.78
CA LEU A 113 -0.63 7.34 6.28
C LEU A 113 -1.84 8.09 6.85
N GLN A 114 -3.02 7.44 6.87
CA GLN A 114 -4.22 8.01 7.49
C GLN A 114 -3.99 8.35 8.96
N ALA A 115 -3.45 7.41 9.74
CA ALA A 115 -3.17 7.61 11.16
C ALA A 115 -2.20 8.77 11.38
N HIS A 116 -1.15 8.86 10.55
CA HIS A 116 -0.18 9.96 10.62
C HIS A 116 -0.83 11.32 10.32
N ILE A 117 -1.66 11.41 9.29
CA ILE A 117 -2.38 12.66 8.96
C ILE A 117 -3.24 13.12 10.14
N MET A 118 -3.99 12.20 10.75
CA MET A 118 -4.82 12.51 11.92
C MET A 118 -3.96 12.94 13.11
N GLU A 119 -2.83 12.28 13.36
CA GLU A 119 -1.88 12.68 14.40
C GLU A 119 -1.33 14.10 14.17
N MET A 120 -1.05 14.48 12.93
CA MET A 120 -0.58 15.83 12.60
C MET A 120 -1.66 16.89 12.87
N LEU A 121 -2.93 16.58 12.58
CA LEU A 121 -4.04 17.47 12.92
C LEU A 121 -4.18 17.66 14.44
N GLU A 122 -4.08 16.59 15.24
CA GLU A 122 -4.14 16.67 16.69
C GLU A 122 -2.97 17.48 17.27
N LYS A 123 -1.75 17.30 16.75
CA LYS A 123 -0.58 18.11 17.16
C LYS A 123 -0.74 19.57 16.80
N ALA A 124 -1.28 19.87 15.61
CA ALA A 124 -1.52 21.23 15.17
C ALA A 124 -2.58 21.94 16.02
N GLU A 125 -3.62 21.21 16.48
CA GLU A 125 -4.70 21.77 17.28
C GLU A 125 -4.21 22.35 18.62
N VAL A 126 -3.25 21.69 19.27
CA VAL A 126 -2.71 22.11 20.57
C VAL A 126 -1.44 22.93 20.47
N CYS A 127 -0.94 23.17 19.25
CA CYS A 127 0.29 23.91 19.03
C CYS A 127 0.05 25.42 19.14
N GLU A 128 0.78 26.10 20.02
CA GLU A 128 0.70 27.55 20.24
C GLU A 128 1.57 28.34 19.24
N ASP A 129 2.60 27.71 18.67
CA ASP A 129 3.50 28.34 17.71
C ASP A 129 2.99 28.17 16.28
N ASP A 130 2.68 29.29 15.62
CA ASP A 130 2.10 29.30 14.29
C ASP A 130 3.03 28.72 13.20
N GLU A 131 4.34 28.79 13.35
CA GLU A 131 5.30 28.24 12.40
C GLU A 131 5.31 26.71 12.50
N THR A 132 5.43 26.19 13.71
CA THR A 132 5.36 24.76 14.00
C THR A 132 4.00 24.16 13.60
N LYS A 133 2.90 24.88 13.86
CA LYS A 133 1.55 24.47 13.42
C LYS A 133 1.49 24.28 11.91
N ARG A 134 2.02 25.22 11.13
CA ARG A 134 2.05 25.10 9.66
C ARG A 134 2.93 23.95 9.19
N HIS A 135 4.02 23.61 9.90
CA HIS A 135 4.81 22.43 9.59
C HIS A 135 4.02 21.14 9.74
N TYR A 136 3.20 21.00 10.80
CA TYR A 136 2.32 19.84 10.97
C TYR A 136 1.24 19.73 9.90
N LEU A 137 0.81 20.87 9.33
CA LEU A 137 -0.27 20.94 8.35
C LEU A 137 0.22 21.07 6.90
N HIS A 138 1.53 20.91 6.66
CA HIS A 138 2.11 20.89 5.32
C HIS A 138 2.39 19.46 4.88
N PHE A 139 1.55 18.94 4.00
CA PHE A 139 1.65 17.60 3.43
C PHE A 139 2.31 17.68 2.06
N ILE A 140 3.39 16.94 1.87
CA ILE A 140 4.17 16.92 0.63
C ILE A 140 3.98 15.58 -0.07
N VAL A 141 3.56 15.61 -1.34
CA VAL A 141 3.43 14.43 -2.19
C VAL A 141 4.53 14.43 -3.23
N VAL A 142 5.40 13.43 -3.16
CA VAL A 142 6.53 13.30 -4.09
C VAL A 142 6.13 12.44 -5.28
N GLY A 143 6.01 13.10 -6.44
CA GLY A 143 5.70 12.45 -7.72
C GLY A 143 4.39 12.95 -8.34
N GLY A 144 4.48 13.51 -9.54
CA GLY A 144 3.35 14.10 -10.30
C GLY A 144 2.68 13.14 -11.29
N GLY A 145 2.79 11.81 -11.10
CA GLY A 145 2.03 10.82 -11.86
C GLY A 145 0.57 10.72 -11.38
N PHE A 146 -0.25 9.87 -12.04
CA PHE A 146 -1.66 9.69 -11.69
C PHE A 146 -1.85 9.43 -10.19
N SER A 147 -1.14 8.46 -9.62
CA SER A 147 -1.25 8.13 -8.20
C SER A 147 -0.88 9.29 -7.27
N GLY A 148 0.15 10.08 -7.63
CA GLY A 148 0.54 11.24 -6.82
C GLY A 148 -0.54 12.32 -6.81
N VAL A 149 -1.16 12.59 -7.94
CA VAL A 149 -2.26 13.55 -8.05
C VAL A 149 -3.50 13.06 -7.28
N GLU A 150 -3.84 11.78 -7.39
CA GLU A 150 -4.94 11.16 -6.62
C GLU A 150 -4.68 11.26 -5.11
N VAL A 151 -3.49 10.86 -4.65
CA VAL A 151 -3.12 10.94 -3.23
C VAL A 151 -3.15 12.37 -2.71
N ALA A 152 -2.64 13.34 -3.49
CA ALA A 152 -2.68 14.75 -3.09
C ALA A 152 -4.13 15.26 -2.95
N GLY A 153 -5.02 14.87 -3.87
CA GLY A 153 -6.43 15.18 -3.80
C GLY A 153 -7.10 14.57 -2.58
N GLU A 154 -6.86 13.29 -2.31
CA GLU A 154 -7.43 12.56 -1.19
C GLU A 154 -6.93 13.09 0.17
N ILE A 155 -5.63 13.40 0.30
CA ILE A 155 -5.09 14.04 1.51
C ILE A 155 -5.74 15.40 1.72
N ASN A 156 -5.80 16.22 0.67
CA ASN A 156 -6.42 17.54 0.75
C ASN A 156 -7.88 17.45 1.21
N ASP A 157 -8.63 16.51 0.67
CA ASP A 157 -10.03 16.29 1.04
C ASP A 157 -10.18 15.82 2.48
N LEU A 158 -9.36 14.85 2.92
CA LEU A 158 -9.37 14.34 4.29
C LEU A 158 -9.10 15.46 5.29
N VAL A 159 -8.00 16.23 5.10
CA VAL A 159 -7.58 17.27 6.03
C VAL A 159 -8.62 18.39 6.10
N ARG A 160 -9.16 18.85 4.94
CA ARG A 160 -10.16 19.92 4.91
C ARG A 160 -11.52 19.50 5.48
N LYS A 161 -11.96 18.27 5.24
CA LYS A 161 -13.17 17.72 5.85
C LYS A 161 -13.01 17.52 7.35
N SER A 162 -11.84 17.06 7.81
CA SER A 162 -11.55 16.86 9.23
C SER A 162 -11.43 18.17 10.00
N ARG A 163 -10.93 19.24 9.37
CA ARG A 163 -10.73 20.56 9.98
C ARG A 163 -11.96 21.09 10.73
N GLN A 164 -13.17 20.79 10.26
CA GLN A 164 -14.40 21.27 10.90
C GLN A 164 -14.57 20.79 12.36
N PHE A 165 -13.82 19.76 12.76
CA PHE A 165 -13.86 19.21 14.13
C PHE A 165 -12.78 19.82 15.03
N PHE A 166 -11.89 20.65 14.50
CA PHE A 166 -10.81 21.34 15.20
C PHE A 166 -11.12 22.83 15.37
N GLN A 167 -10.73 23.40 16.51
CA GLN A 167 -11.11 24.78 16.89
C GLN A 167 -10.06 25.81 16.45
N THR A 168 -8.77 25.41 16.46
CA THR A 168 -7.65 26.33 16.24
C THR A 168 -7.09 26.26 14.82
N ILE A 169 -7.42 25.21 14.05
CA ILE A 169 -6.93 25.02 12.68
C ILE A 169 -7.82 25.79 11.69
N THR A 170 -7.19 26.64 10.88
CA THR A 170 -7.88 27.39 9.83
C THR A 170 -7.53 26.85 8.43
N GLU A 171 -8.33 27.22 7.43
CA GLU A 171 -8.12 26.85 6.02
C GLU A 171 -6.75 27.30 5.49
N LYS A 172 -6.23 28.42 6.00
CA LYS A 172 -4.96 29.02 5.57
C LYS A 172 -3.73 28.28 6.12
N ASP A 173 -3.91 27.47 7.17
CA ASP A 173 -2.82 26.74 7.79
C ASP A 173 -2.49 25.46 7.03
N ILE A 174 -3.42 24.96 6.20
CA ILE A 174 -3.31 23.70 5.48
C ILE A 174 -2.68 23.90 4.12
N THR A 175 -1.61 23.16 3.85
CA THR A 175 -0.94 23.13 2.54
C THR A 175 -0.73 21.68 2.10
N VAL A 176 -1.10 21.38 0.85
CA VAL A 176 -0.76 20.11 0.16
C VAL A 176 0.02 20.47 -1.10
N THR A 177 1.23 19.91 -1.26
CA THR A 177 2.17 20.27 -2.35
C THR A 177 2.64 19.03 -3.09
#